data_9c3a048c2a4a18b978e66fb71cdb22ca
#
_entry.id   9c3a048c2a4a18b978e66fb71cdb22ca
#
_cell.length_a   1.000
_cell.length_b   1.000
_cell.length_c   1.000
_cell.angle_alpha   90.00
_cell.angle_beta   90.00
_cell.angle_gamma   90.00
#
_symmetry.space_group_name_H-M   'P 1'
#
loop_
_entity.id
_entity.type
_entity.pdbx_description
1 polymer ?
#
loop_
_entity_poly.entity_id
_entity_poly.type
_entity_poly.pdbx_seq_one_letter_code
_entity_poly.pdbx_strand_id
1 'polypeptide(L)'
;MKPEVRLFLDANVLFLAGYSTTSPIHQLLALADAGLCDLVASGYAVEEARRNLAAKGPATGPDALGAALRGIMLVDEARGAVLEAAAAVGLGDAADVPILAAAIQCDADVLVTGDRRAFGRFFRTRVSGVEVLVLRDALRRVVGLPLE
;
A
#
# COMPACT_ATOMS: atom_id res chain seq x y z
N MET A 1 24.14 7.67 -4.33
CA MET A 1 22.95 7.20 -5.08
C MET A 1 21.70 7.53 -4.28
N LYS A 2 20.71 8.11 -4.93
CA LYS A 2 19.44 8.41 -4.27
C LYS A 2 18.68 7.11 -4.00
N PRO A 3 18.23 6.85 -2.76
CA PRO A 3 17.41 5.68 -2.49
C PRO A 3 16.09 5.77 -3.26
N GLU A 4 15.59 4.65 -3.71
CA GLU A 4 14.32 4.58 -4.37
C GLU A 4 13.18 4.84 -3.38
N VAL A 5 12.09 5.40 -3.89
CA VAL A 5 10.89 5.61 -3.08
C VAL A 5 10.31 4.25 -2.70
N ARG A 6 10.07 4.03 -1.42
CA ARG A 6 9.45 2.82 -0.91
C ARG A 6 7.97 3.08 -0.65
N LEU A 7 7.12 2.31 -1.31
CA LEU A 7 5.67 2.43 -1.20
C LEU A 7 5.10 1.19 -0.54
N PHE A 8 4.37 1.39 0.56
CA PHE A 8 3.62 0.33 1.22
C PHE A 8 2.22 0.30 0.64
N LEU A 9 1.77 -0.87 0.18
CA LEU A 9 0.48 -1.05 -0.47
C LEU A 9 -0.54 -1.60 0.52
N ASP A 10 -1.63 -0.86 0.74
CA ASP A 10 -2.75 -1.33 1.55
C ASP A 10 -3.52 -2.43 0.80
N ALA A 11 -4.33 -3.17 1.52
CA ALA A 11 -5.11 -4.30 0.98
C ALA A 11 -6.01 -3.90 -0.18
N ASN A 12 -6.66 -2.72 -0.10
CA ASN A 12 -7.53 -2.27 -1.19
C ASN A 12 -6.77 -1.99 -2.49
N VAL A 13 -5.50 -1.61 -2.40
CA VAL A 13 -4.64 -1.41 -3.57
C VAL A 13 -4.19 -2.75 -4.14
N LEU A 14 -3.76 -3.66 -3.28
CA LEU A 14 -3.41 -5.04 -3.69
C LEU A 14 -4.59 -5.74 -4.35
N PHE A 15 -5.79 -5.53 -3.82
CA PHE A 15 -7.02 -6.07 -4.39
C PHE A 15 -7.19 -5.68 -5.87
N LEU A 16 -6.86 -4.45 -6.22
CA LEU A 16 -6.97 -3.97 -7.60
C LEU A 16 -6.09 -4.76 -8.56
N ALA A 17 -4.95 -5.26 -8.11
CA ALA A 17 -4.06 -6.05 -8.96
C ALA A 17 -4.72 -7.35 -9.45
N GLY A 18 -5.61 -7.91 -8.65
CA GLY A 18 -6.37 -9.11 -9.03
C GLY A 18 -7.75 -8.82 -9.59
N TYR A 19 -8.32 -7.66 -9.27
CA TYR A 19 -9.69 -7.33 -9.64
C TYR A 19 -9.80 -6.74 -11.05
N SER A 20 -8.83 -5.92 -11.45
CA SER A 20 -8.90 -5.13 -12.69
C SER A 20 -7.61 -5.28 -13.48
N THR A 21 -7.74 -5.49 -14.79
CA THR A 21 -6.60 -5.51 -15.70
C THR A 21 -6.20 -4.11 -16.19
N THR A 22 -7.03 -3.11 -15.92
CA THR A 22 -6.83 -1.73 -16.40
C THR A 22 -6.53 -0.73 -15.29
N SER A 23 -6.52 -1.17 -14.03
CA SER A 23 -6.22 -0.29 -12.90
C SER A 23 -4.79 0.28 -12.98
N PRO A 24 -4.60 1.54 -12.55
CA PRO A 24 -3.27 2.15 -12.46
C PRO A 24 -2.26 1.39 -11.60
N ILE A 25 -2.68 0.42 -10.77
CA ILE A 25 -1.74 -0.41 -10.02
C ILE A 25 -0.77 -1.13 -10.96
N HIS A 26 -1.19 -1.51 -12.16
CA HIS A 26 -0.32 -2.19 -13.12
C HIS A 26 0.80 -1.28 -13.62
N GLN A 27 0.56 0.03 -13.71
CA GLN A 27 1.59 1.01 -14.03
C GLN A 27 2.62 1.09 -12.89
N LEU A 28 2.15 1.07 -11.66
CA LEU A 28 3.03 1.10 -10.49
C LEU A 28 3.91 -0.16 -10.42
N LEU A 29 3.32 -1.32 -10.71
CA LEU A 29 4.07 -2.58 -10.79
C LEU A 29 5.15 -2.52 -11.87
N ALA A 30 4.83 -1.95 -13.03
CA ALA A 30 5.79 -1.78 -14.12
C ALA A 30 6.92 -0.82 -13.74
N LEU A 31 6.63 0.26 -13.03
CA LEU A 31 7.64 1.19 -12.53
C LEU A 31 8.60 0.52 -11.56
N ALA A 32 8.05 -0.32 -10.67
CA ALA A 32 8.87 -1.09 -9.73
C ALA A 32 9.76 -2.10 -10.45
N ASP A 33 9.21 -2.79 -11.45
CA ASP A 33 9.97 -3.74 -12.27
C ASP A 33 11.12 -3.04 -13.02
N ALA A 34 10.92 -1.80 -13.40
CA ALA A 34 11.95 -0.97 -14.04
C ALA A 34 12.97 -0.36 -13.06
N GLY A 35 12.82 -0.62 -11.75
CA GLY A 35 13.74 -0.13 -10.73
C GLY A 35 13.49 1.30 -10.28
N LEU A 36 12.31 1.86 -10.54
CA LEU A 36 12.02 3.25 -10.22
C LEU A 36 11.37 3.43 -8.83
N CYS A 37 10.94 2.36 -8.19
CA CYS A 37 10.43 2.37 -6.83
C CYS A 37 10.48 0.97 -6.24
N ASP A 38 10.38 0.89 -4.90
CA ASP A 38 10.24 -0.37 -4.17
C ASP A 38 8.79 -0.48 -3.69
N LEU A 39 8.17 -1.62 -3.98
CA LEU A 39 6.84 -1.93 -3.47
C LEU A 39 6.94 -2.93 -2.34
N VAL A 40 6.29 -2.62 -1.24
CA VAL A 40 6.26 -3.50 -0.06
C VAL A 40 4.82 -3.66 0.44
N ALA A 41 4.56 -4.74 1.13
CA ALA A 41 3.28 -5.00 1.78
C ALA A 41 3.50 -5.94 2.97
N SER A 42 2.53 -5.96 3.88
CA SER A 42 2.55 -6.90 5.00
C SER A 42 1.70 -8.12 4.70
N GLY A 43 1.94 -9.21 5.42
CA GLY A 43 1.10 -10.41 5.33
C GLY A 43 -0.36 -10.12 5.65
N TYR A 44 -0.61 -9.22 6.62
CA TYR A 44 -1.96 -8.77 6.98
C TYR A 44 -2.69 -8.17 5.76
N ALA A 45 -2.03 -7.26 5.05
CA ALA A 45 -2.61 -6.63 3.86
C ALA A 45 -2.85 -7.64 2.73
N VAL A 46 -1.90 -8.52 2.49
CA VAL A 46 -1.99 -9.55 1.44
C VAL A 46 -3.15 -10.49 1.73
N GLU A 47 -3.29 -10.94 2.97
CA GLU A 47 -4.36 -11.88 3.35
C GLU A 47 -5.74 -11.24 3.20
N GLU A 48 -5.89 -9.99 3.59
CA GLU A 48 -7.16 -9.28 3.40
C GLU A 48 -7.51 -9.15 1.92
N ALA A 49 -6.53 -8.80 1.08
CA ALA A 49 -6.73 -8.71 -0.35
C ALA A 49 -7.16 -10.06 -0.96
N ARG A 50 -6.52 -11.15 -0.53
CA ARG A 50 -6.88 -12.50 -0.98
C ARG A 50 -8.31 -12.87 -0.61
N ARG A 51 -8.70 -12.62 0.63
CA ARG A 51 -10.07 -12.90 1.08
C ARG A 51 -11.10 -12.12 0.27
N ASN A 52 -10.84 -10.85 0.02
CA ASN A 52 -11.74 -10.01 -0.74
C ASN A 52 -11.82 -10.45 -2.20
N LEU A 53 -10.72 -10.87 -2.81
CA LEU A 53 -10.72 -11.38 -4.17
C LEU A 53 -11.48 -12.70 -4.27
N ALA A 54 -11.33 -13.59 -3.31
CA ALA A 54 -12.05 -14.84 -3.27
C ALA A 54 -13.56 -14.61 -3.12
N ALA A 55 -13.96 -13.60 -2.34
CA ALA A 55 -15.36 -13.31 -2.05
C ALA A 55 -16.07 -12.58 -3.19
N LYS A 56 -15.39 -11.65 -3.88
CA LYS A 56 -16.05 -10.74 -4.82
C LYS A 56 -15.26 -10.40 -6.08
N GLY A 57 -14.10 -11.01 -6.27
CA GLY A 57 -13.27 -10.80 -7.46
C GLY A 57 -13.59 -11.77 -8.59
N PRO A 58 -12.97 -11.57 -9.76
CA PRO A 58 -13.06 -12.54 -10.85
C PRO A 58 -12.35 -13.84 -10.48
N ALA A 59 -12.68 -14.93 -11.16
CA ALA A 59 -12.08 -16.23 -10.89
C ALA A 59 -10.56 -16.23 -11.05
N THR A 60 -10.04 -15.38 -11.94
CA THR A 60 -8.60 -15.21 -12.18
C THR A 60 -7.90 -14.29 -11.17
N GLY A 61 -8.67 -13.66 -10.29
CA GLY A 61 -8.15 -12.64 -9.36
C GLY A 61 -7.05 -13.13 -8.44
N PRO A 62 -7.23 -14.24 -7.73
CA PRO A 62 -6.19 -14.77 -6.84
C PRO A 62 -4.86 -15.06 -7.56
N ASP A 63 -4.91 -15.62 -8.76
CA ASP A 63 -3.70 -15.89 -9.54
C ASP A 63 -3.05 -14.60 -10.03
N ALA A 64 -3.84 -13.61 -10.42
CA ALA A 64 -3.33 -12.31 -10.84
C ALA A 64 -2.65 -11.57 -9.68
N LEU A 65 -3.23 -11.63 -8.47
CA LEU A 65 -2.58 -11.08 -7.27
C LEU A 65 -1.27 -11.83 -7.00
N GLY A 66 -1.26 -13.16 -7.08
CA GLY A 66 -0.06 -13.95 -6.89
C GLY A 66 1.06 -13.55 -7.85
N ALA A 67 0.73 -13.27 -9.09
CA ALA A 67 1.69 -12.79 -10.08
C ALA A 67 2.24 -11.41 -9.72
N ALA A 68 1.36 -10.49 -9.27
CA ALA A 68 1.76 -9.16 -8.85
C ALA A 68 2.69 -9.19 -7.62
N LEU A 69 2.45 -10.13 -6.70
CA LEU A 69 3.25 -10.25 -5.48
C LEU A 69 4.72 -10.61 -5.74
N ARG A 70 5.06 -11.12 -6.91
CA ARG A 70 6.47 -11.38 -7.27
C ARG A 70 7.30 -10.10 -7.31
N GLY A 71 6.67 -8.96 -7.59
CA GLY A 71 7.33 -7.66 -7.62
C GLY A 71 7.18 -6.86 -6.32
N ILE A 72 6.62 -7.47 -5.27
CA ILE A 72 6.33 -6.80 -4.01
C ILE A 72 7.04 -7.55 -2.88
N MET A 73 7.86 -6.83 -2.11
CA MET A 73 8.56 -7.41 -0.96
C MET A 73 7.64 -7.45 0.25
N LEU A 74 7.55 -8.61 0.91
CA LEU A 74 6.80 -8.71 2.16
C LEU A 74 7.64 -8.20 3.32
N VAL A 75 7.03 -7.38 4.17
CA VAL A 75 7.64 -6.85 5.38
C VAL A 75 6.91 -7.39 6.61
N ASP A 76 7.61 -7.38 7.75
CA ASP A 76 7.06 -7.89 9.01
C ASP A 76 5.94 -7.02 9.54
N GLU A 77 5.02 -7.63 10.29
CA GLU A 77 4.04 -6.90 11.09
C GLU A 77 4.74 -6.13 12.19
N ALA A 78 4.24 -4.93 12.50
CA ALA A 78 4.81 -4.12 13.56
C ALA A 78 4.38 -4.63 14.94
N ARG A 79 5.24 -4.40 15.93
CA ARG A 79 5.01 -4.77 17.33
C ARG A 79 5.43 -3.65 18.26
N GLY A 80 4.99 -3.74 19.52
CA GLY A 80 5.47 -2.87 20.58
C GLY A 80 5.19 -1.39 20.35
N ALA A 81 6.20 -0.57 20.54
CA ALA A 81 6.07 0.88 20.51
C ALA A 81 5.58 1.42 19.16
N VAL A 82 5.99 0.80 18.04
CA VAL A 82 5.53 1.24 16.72
C VAL A 82 4.03 1.00 16.56
N LEU A 83 3.56 -0.16 17.00
CA LEU A 83 2.13 -0.48 16.96
C LEU A 83 1.33 0.47 17.85
N GLU A 84 1.83 0.76 19.05
CA GLU A 84 1.19 1.70 19.97
C GLU A 84 1.14 3.11 19.40
N ALA A 85 2.22 3.57 18.76
CA ALA A 85 2.28 4.88 18.14
C ALA A 85 1.26 4.99 16.99
N ALA A 86 1.14 3.95 16.17
CA ALA A 86 0.15 3.92 15.10
C ALA A 86 -1.28 3.95 15.64
N ALA A 87 -1.54 3.22 16.72
CA ALA A 87 -2.86 3.23 17.37
C ALA A 87 -3.23 4.61 17.90
N ALA A 88 -2.24 5.37 18.38
CA ALA A 88 -2.46 6.71 18.92
C ALA A 88 -2.80 7.77 17.87
N VAL A 89 -2.59 7.47 16.59
CA VAL A 89 -2.90 8.42 15.50
C VAL A 89 -4.40 8.70 15.40
N GLY A 90 -5.24 7.73 15.77
CA GLY A 90 -6.69 7.91 15.72
C GLY A 90 -7.27 7.70 14.33
N LEU A 91 -6.92 6.57 13.69
CA LEU A 91 -7.52 6.20 12.42
C LEU A 91 -9.03 5.98 12.55
N GLY A 92 -9.76 6.18 11.46
CA GLY A 92 -11.20 5.98 11.43
C GLY A 92 -11.65 4.53 11.65
N ASP A 93 -10.74 3.57 11.49
CA ASP A 93 -11.00 2.16 11.74
C ASP A 93 -9.77 1.54 12.40
N ALA A 94 -9.95 0.94 13.58
CA ALA A 94 -8.88 0.30 14.33
C ALA A 94 -8.28 -0.90 13.57
N ALA A 95 -9.04 -1.53 12.68
CA ALA A 95 -8.55 -2.63 11.86
C ALA A 95 -7.42 -2.22 10.91
N ASP A 96 -7.27 -0.91 10.65
CA ASP A 96 -6.23 -0.38 9.77
C ASP A 96 -4.96 0.04 10.50
N VAL A 97 -4.97 -0.05 11.84
CA VAL A 97 -3.76 0.24 12.64
C VAL A 97 -2.58 -0.64 12.24
N PRO A 98 -2.73 -1.96 12.05
CA PRO A 98 -1.61 -2.81 11.60
C PRO A 98 -1.01 -2.38 10.27
N ILE A 99 -1.81 -1.83 9.37
CA ILE A 99 -1.35 -1.32 8.07
C ILE A 99 -0.41 -0.13 8.27
N LEU A 100 -0.88 0.88 8.99
CA LEU A 100 -0.07 2.08 9.27
C LEU A 100 1.20 1.70 10.04
N ALA A 101 1.07 0.84 11.03
CA ALA A 101 2.19 0.41 11.87
C ALA A 101 3.28 -0.29 11.04
N ALA A 102 2.89 -1.21 10.14
CA ALA A 102 3.84 -1.89 9.28
C ALA A 102 4.53 -0.92 8.31
N ALA A 103 3.80 0.05 7.76
CA ALA A 103 4.37 1.07 6.90
C ALA A 103 5.42 1.92 7.64
N ILE A 104 5.14 2.29 8.88
CA ILE A 104 6.08 3.04 9.72
C ILE A 104 7.32 2.18 10.01
N GLN A 105 7.11 0.94 10.45
CA GLN A 105 8.20 0.06 10.85
C GLN A 105 9.18 -0.24 9.73
N CYS A 106 8.70 -0.40 8.50
CA CYS A 106 9.55 -0.69 7.35
C CYS A 106 10.15 0.57 6.71
N ASP A 107 9.98 1.73 7.32
CA ASP A 107 10.45 3.02 6.81
C ASP A 107 9.93 3.31 5.40
N ALA A 108 8.65 3.04 5.17
CA ALA A 108 8.02 3.40 3.90
C ALA A 108 7.99 4.93 3.75
N ASP A 109 8.24 5.39 2.54
CA ASP A 109 8.09 6.82 2.21
C ASP A 109 6.63 7.18 2.02
N VAL A 110 5.86 6.23 1.47
CA VAL A 110 4.45 6.43 1.12
C VAL A 110 3.64 5.22 1.55
N LEU A 111 2.47 5.48 2.12
CA LEU A 111 1.40 4.48 2.28
C LEU A 111 0.37 4.74 1.18
N VAL A 112 0.20 3.77 0.29
CA VAL A 112 -0.76 3.87 -0.81
C VAL A 112 -2.06 3.21 -0.39
N THR A 113 -3.13 3.99 -0.31
CA THR A 113 -4.44 3.48 0.13
C THR A 113 -5.57 4.27 -0.51
N GLY A 114 -6.67 3.59 -0.79
CA GLY A 114 -7.92 4.22 -1.24
C GLY A 114 -8.98 4.27 -0.15
N ASP A 115 -8.66 3.85 1.07
CA ASP A 115 -9.61 3.78 2.17
C ASP A 115 -9.84 5.15 2.80
N ARG A 116 -10.90 5.82 2.35
CA ARG A 116 -11.26 7.16 2.82
C ARG A 116 -11.74 7.16 4.26
N ARG A 117 -12.37 6.09 4.70
CA ARG A 117 -12.90 5.99 6.06
C ARG A 117 -11.77 5.97 7.07
N ALA A 118 -10.74 5.15 6.82
CA ALA A 118 -9.61 5.03 7.73
C ALA A 118 -8.61 6.18 7.58
N PHE A 119 -8.28 6.56 6.34
CA PHE A 119 -7.15 7.43 6.04
C PHE A 119 -7.49 8.76 5.36
N GLY A 120 -8.78 9.00 5.02
CA GLY A 120 -9.16 10.15 4.18
C GLY A 120 -8.65 11.49 4.68
N ARG A 121 -8.70 11.75 5.99
CA ARG A 121 -8.23 13.01 6.56
C ARG A 121 -6.71 13.15 6.56
N PHE A 122 -6.00 12.06 6.30
CA PHE A 122 -4.53 12.05 6.25
C PHE A 122 -3.99 12.11 4.82
N PHE A 123 -4.85 12.05 3.79
CA PHE A 123 -4.39 12.09 2.41
C PHE A 123 -3.55 13.33 2.17
N ARG A 124 -2.38 13.12 1.52
CA ARG A 124 -1.39 14.14 1.22
C ARG A 124 -0.72 14.75 2.44
N THR A 125 -0.80 14.06 3.59
CA THR A 125 -0.09 14.47 4.81
C THR A 125 0.92 13.40 5.20
N ARG A 126 1.84 13.75 6.09
CA ARG A 126 2.79 12.80 6.66
C ARG A 126 2.36 12.39 8.06
N VAL A 127 2.34 11.09 8.28
CA VAL A 127 2.03 10.50 9.59
C VAL A 127 3.26 9.70 10.02
N SER A 128 3.94 10.13 11.07
CA SER A 128 5.17 9.49 11.54
C SER A 128 6.19 9.26 10.42
N GLY A 129 6.32 10.24 9.53
CA GLY A 129 7.27 10.19 8.41
C GLY A 129 6.77 9.51 7.15
N VAL A 130 5.55 8.94 7.17
CA VAL A 130 4.96 8.25 6.01
C VAL A 130 3.91 9.15 5.37
N GLU A 131 4.11 9.45 4.09
CA GLU A 131 3.12 10.23 3.32
C GLU A 131 1.97 9.31 2.89
N VAL A 132 0.73 9.74 3.15
CA VAL A 132 -0.46 8.93 2.83
C VAL A 132 -1.04 9.42 1.50
N LEU A 133 -1.05 8.56 0.49
CA LEU A 133 -1.47 8.93 -0.87
C LEU A 133 -2.43 7.91 -1.46
N VAL A 134 -3.38 8.40 -2.27
CA VAL A 134 -4.15 7.53 -3.15
C VAL A 134 -3.25 7.05 -4.30
N LEU A 135 -3.68 5.99 -4.98
CA LEU A 135 -2.87 5.35 -6.02
C LEU A 135 -2.41 6.32 -7.12
N ARG A 136 -3.31 7.17 -7.61
CA ARG A 136 -2.95 8.15 -8.65
C ARG A 136 -1.87 9.11 -8.18
N ASP A 137 -1.97 9.58 -6.95
CA ASP A 137 -0.98 10.50 -6.37
C ASP A 137 0.36 9.77 -6.18
N ALA A 138 0.32 8.52 -5.76
CA ALA A 138 1.53 7.71 -5.61
C ALA A 138 2.28 7.55 -6.94
N LEU A 139 1.55 7.29 -8.04
CA LEU A 139 2.15 7.25 -9.38
C LEU A 139 2.83 8.57 -9.74
N ARG A 140 2.17 9.68 -9.49
CA ARG A 140 2.75 11.01 -9.76
C ARG A 140 4.01 11.23 -8.93
N ARG A 141 3.99 10.80 -7.68
CA ARG A 141 5.16 10.91 -6.79
C ARG A 141 6.36 10.14 -7.33
N VAL A 142 6.15 8.91 -7.82
CA VAL A 142 7.23 8.06 -8.35
C VAL A 142 7.86 8.67 -9.59
N VAL A 143 7.05 9.22 -10.49
CA VAL A 143 7.56 9.79 -11.74
C VAL A 143 7.96 11.27 -11.61
N GLY A 144 7.85 11.85 -10.42
CA GLY A 144 8.30 13.20 -10.16
C GLY A 144 7.36 14.30 -10.64
N LEU A 145 6.09 13.98 -10.85
CA LEU A 145 5.08 14.97 -11.21
C LEU A 145 4.43 15.57 -9.97
N PRO A 146 4.03 16.86 -10.01
CA PRO A 146 3.33 17.45 -8.87
C PRO A 146 1.95 16.82 -8.68
N LEU A 147 1.49 16.77 -7.44
CA LEU A 147 0.12 16.36 -7.11
C LEU A 147 -0.84 17.50 -7.47
N GLU A 148 -1.89 17.16 -8.16
CA GLU A 148 -2.89 18.15 -8.57
C GLU A 148 -3.92 18.47 -7.51
#